data_914da53e03ad71d1707737f235c38ce9
#
_entry.id   914da53e03ad71d1707737f235c38ce9
#
_cell.length_a   1.000
_cell.length_b   1.000
_cell.length_c   1.000
_cell.angle_alpha   90.00
_cell.angle_beta   90.00
_cell.angle_gamma   90.00
#
_symmetry.space_group_name_H-M   'P 1'
#
loop_
_entity.id
_entity.type
_entity.pdbx_description
1 polymer ?
#
loop_
_entity_poly.entity_id
_entity_poly.type
_entity_poly.pdbx_seq_one_letter_code
_entity_poly.pdbx_strand_id
1 'polypeptide(L)'
;MKFVGLVGSNYDQSYNRKLLEFIRRHFKLKFELEVLEIDEVPMFNQDEKWDESFQLRYLYNKITRADGVIIATPEHNHTISASLKSVLEWLSYEVHPFENKPVMIVGASYYDQGTSRAQVHLRKILDAPGVNAYTLPGNEFLLGK
;
A
#
# COMPACT_ATOMS: atom_id res chain seq x y z
N MET A 1 6.66 11.94 -13.80
CA MET A 1 6.63 10.71 -13.00
C MET A 1 5.20 10.41 -12.57
N LYS A 2 4.82 9.15 -12.64
CA LYS A 2 3.51 8.65 -12.27
C LYS A 2 3.63 7.67 -11.11
N PHE A 3 3.02 8.03 -9.99
CA PHE A 3 2.97 7.18 -8.80
C PHE A 3 1.55 6.67 -8.57
N VAL A 4 1.44 5.55 -7.88
CA VAL A 4 0.17 5.08 -7.33
C VAL A 4 0.22 5.13 -5.82
N GLY A 5 -0.90 5.48 -5.20
CA GLY A 5 -1.07 5.49 -3.76
C GLY A 5 -2.01 4.36 -3.35
N LEU A 6 -1.51 3.38 -2.61
CA LEU A 6 -2.31 2.26 -2.16
C LEU A 6 -2.89 2.55 -0.77
N VAL A 7 -4.21 2.60 -0.68
CA VAL A 7 -4.92 2.76 0.60
C VAL A 7 -4.90 1.44 1.34
N GLY A 8 -4.16 1.37 2.45
CA GLY A 8 -4.00 0.14 3.24
C GLY A 8 -5.19 -0.22 4.13
N SER A 9 -6.37 0.34 3.86
CA SER A 9 -7.59 0.14 4.64
C SER A 9 -8.79 0.02 3.73
N ASN A 10 -9.75 -0.82 4.10
CA ASN A 10 -11.07 -0.89 3.46
C ASN A 10 -12.14 -0.07 4.20
N TYR A 11 -11.75 0.73 5.19
CA TYR A 11 -12.67 1.59 5.95
C TYR A 11 -12.93 2.90 5.20
N ASP A 12 -14.19 3.26 4.99
CA ASP A 12 -14.59 4.43 4.21
C ASP A 12 -14.04 5.76 4.74
N GLN A 13 -13.96 5.91 6.06
CA GLN A 13 -13.48 7.14 6.71
C GLN A 13 -11.99 7.11 7.04
N SER A 14 -11.21 6.27 6.36
CA SER A 14 -9.79 6.09 6.61
C SER A 14 -8.99 7.40 6.55
N TYR A 15 -8.23 7.69 7.61
CA TYR A 15 -7.26 8.78 7.63
C TYR A 15 -6.14 8.58 6.58
N ASN A 16 -5.82 7.33 6.27
CA ASN A 16 -4.80 7.00 5.29
C ASN A 16 -5.24 7.33 3.86
N ARG A 17 -6.51 7.13 3.54
CA ARG A 17 -7.09 7.62 2.28
C ARG A 17 -7.04 9.14 2.21
N LYS A 18 -7.41 9.82 3.28
CA LYS A 18 -7.35 11.30 3.36
C LYS A 18 -5.92 11.81 3.18
N LEU A 19 -4.93 11.11 3.74
CA LEU A 19 -3.51 11.44 3.58
C LEU A 19 -3.07 11.32 2.11
N LEU A 20 -3.39 10.22 1.44
CA LEU A 20 -3.06 10.03 0.02
C LEU A 20 -3.75 11.07 -0.87
N GLU A 21 -5.01 11.39 -0.60
CA GLU A 21 -5.74 12.43 -1.33
C GLU A 21 -5.14 13.83 -1.09
N PHE A 22 -4.65 14.10 0.12
CA PHE A 22 -3.91 15.33 0.40
C PHE A 22 -2.62 15.39 -0.42
N ILE A 23 -1.82 14.32 -0.40
CA ILE A 23 -0.57 14.23 -1.17
C ILE A 23 -0.85 14.45 -2.65
N ARG A 24 -1.86 13.78 -3.20
CA ARG A 24 -2.27 13.90 -4.60
C ARG A 24 -2.57 15.35 -5.00
N ARG A 25 -3.31 16.06 -4.18
CA ARG A 25 -3.69 17.45 -4.46
C ARG A 25 -2.56 18.44 -4.23
N HIS A 26 -1.81 18.26 -3.15
CA HIS A 26 -0.75 19.20 -2.76
C HIS A 26 0.44 19.16 -3.71
N PHE A 27 0.81 17.96 -4.17
CA PHE A 27 1.99 17.78 -5.01
C PHE A 27 1.68 17.62 -6.51
N LYS A 28 0.47 17.95 -6.94
CA LYS A 28 0.01 17.76 -8.33
C LYS A 28 0.90 18.38 -9.41
N LEU A 29 1.67 19.44 -9.07
CA LEU A 29 2.62 20.07 -9.98
C LEU A 29 4.00 19.40 -9.98
N LYS A 30 4.26 18.47 -9.05
CA LYS A 30 5.53 17.76 -8.94
C LYS A 30 5.46 16.37 -9.55
N PHE A 31 4.37 15.67 -9.34
CA PHE A 31 4.13 14.33 -9.86
C PHE A 31 2.62 14.04 -9.94
N GLU A 32 2.28 13.04 -10.74
CA GLU A 32 0.93 12.49 -10.80
C GLU A 32 0.79 11.35 -9.79
N LEU A 33 -0.27 11.37 -8.98
CA LEU A 33 -0.59 10.30 -8.04
C LEU A 33 -2.01 9.81 -8.27
N GLU A 34 -2.17 8.52 -8.54
CA GLU A 34 -3.48 7.86 -8.60
C GLU A 34 -3.71 7.07 -7.31
N VAL A 35 -4.81 7.34 -6.62
CA VAL A 35 -5.15 6.65 -5.37
C VAL A 35 -5.92 5.37 -5.70
N LEU A 36 -5.44 4.23 -5.21
CA LEU A 36 -5.99 2.91 -5.45
C LEU A 36 -6.63 2.34 -4.18
N GLU A 37 -7.81 1.75 -4.33
CA GLU A 37 -8.58 1.12 -3.26
C GLU A 37 -8.38 -0.39 -3.23
N ILE A 38 -8.57 -0.99 -2.04
CA ILE A 38 -8.42 -2.43 -1.83
C ILE A 38 -9.69 -3.11 -1.29
N ASP A 39 -10.78 -2.36 -1.15
CA ASP A 39 -12.02 -2.80 -0.50
C ASP A 39 -12.71 -3.96 -1.22
N GLU A 40 -12.58 -4.06 -2.53
CA GLU A 40 -13.20 -5.13 -3.34
C GLU A 40 -12.26 -6.31 -3.62
N VAL A 41 -11.08 -6.33 -3.02
CA VAL A 41 -10.15 -7.45 -3.19
C VAL A 41 -10.59 -8.63 -2.31
N PRO A 42 -10.77 -9.82 -2.87
CA PRO A 42 -11.13 -11.00 -2.08
C PRO A 42 -9.99 -11.37 -1.12
N MET A 43 -10.34 -12.06 -0.03
CA MET A 43 -9.35 -12.61 0.88
C MET A 43 -8.42 -13.58 0.13
N PHE A 44 -7.12 -13.48 0.38
CA PHE A 44 -6.13 -14.35 -0.26
C PHE A 44 -6.42 -15.83 0.04
N ASN A 45 -6.43 -16.62 -1.03
CA ASN A 45 -6.61 -18.05 -0.99
C ASN A 45 -5.76 -18.69 -2.09
N GLN A 46 -4.86 -19.61 -1.71
CA GLN A 46 -3.94 -20.25 -2.64
C GLN A 46 -4.63 -21.13 -3.69
N ASP A 47 -5.86 -21.57 -3.43
CA ASP A 47 -6.66 -22.39 -4.35
C ASP A 47 -7.34 -21.55 -5.43
N GLU A 48 -7.36 -20.23 -5.28
CA GLU A 48 -7.98 -19.31 -6.23
C GLU A 48 -6.92 -18.60 -7.09
N LYS A 49 -7.32 -18.20 -8.30
CA LYS A 49 -6.43 -17.48 -9.21
C LYS A 49 -6.59 -15.96 -9.04
N TRP A 50 -5.46 -15.27 -8.97
CA TRP A 50 -5.46 -13.81 -8.82
C TRP A 50 -6.16 -13.10 -9.99
N ASP A 51 -6.02 -13.61 -11.21
CA ASP A 51 -6.54 -12.99 -12.44
C ASP A 51 -8.05 -13.20 -12.65
N GLU A 52 -8.73 -13.95 -11.80
CA GLU A 52 -10.18 -14.04 -11.78
C GLU A 52 -10.83 -12.80 -11.13
N SER A 53 -10.09 -12.04 -10.31
CA SER A 53 -10.55 -10.80 -9.70
C SER A 53 -10.24 -9.60 -10.60
N PHE A 54 -11.29 -8.86 -10.99
CA PHE A 54 -11.13 -7.60 -11.72
C PHE A 54 -10.26 -6.61 -10.94
N GLN A 55 -10.52 -6.47 -9.62
CA GLN A 55 -9.78 -5.52 -8.78
C GLN A 55 -8.29 -5.88 -8.67
N LEU A 56 -7.97 -7.16 -8.56
CA LEU A 56 -6.56 -7.60 -8.53
C LEU A 56 -5.85 -7.33 -9.85
N ARG A 57 -6.50 -7.60 -10.99
CA ARG A 57 -5.92 -7.26 -12.31
C ARG A 57 -5.71 -5.75 -12.45
N TYR A 58 -6.66 -4.96 -11.96
CA TYR A 58 -6.57 -3.50 -11.98
C TYR A 58 -5.37 -3.02 -11.15
N LEU A 59 -5.23 -3.48 -9.91
CA LEU A 59 -4.10 -3.14 -9.03
C LEU A 59 -2.76 -3.58 -9.65
N TYR A 60 -2.69 -4.80 -10.14
CA TYR A 60 -1.50 -5.34 -10.81
C TYR A 60 -1.04 -4.44 -11.96
N ASN A 61 -1.95 -4.08 -12.86
CA ASN A 61 -1.63 -3.26 -14.01
C ASN A 61 -1.17 -1.86 -13.60
N LYS A 62 -1.85 -1.23 -12.64
CA LYS A 62 -1.50 0.11 -12.16
C LYS A 62 -0.15 0.14 -11.47
N ILE A 63 0.12 -0.82 -10.59
CA ILE A 63 1.40 -0.92 -9.87
C ILE A 63 2.53 -1.21 -10.86
N THR A 64 2.34 -2.15 -11.78
CA THR A 64 3.36 -2.51 -12.77
C THR A 64 3.78 -1.32 -13.61
N ARG A 65 2.85 -0.46 -14.02
CA ARG A 65 3.10 0.71 -14.88
C ARG A 65 3.58 1.95 -14.13
N ALA A 66 3.46 1.96 -12.81
CA ALA A 66 3.87 3.11 -12.01
C ALA A 66 5.40 3.19 -11.85
N ASP A 67 5.92 4.40 -11.74
CA ASP A 67 7.33 4.65 -11.41
C ASP A 67 7.65 4.34 -9.95
N GLY A 68 6.64 4.31 -9.09
CA GLY A 68 6.75 3.98 -7.67
C GLY A 68 5.39 3.91 -7.00
N VAL A 69 5.37 3.43 -5.76
CA VAL A 69 4.15 3.24 -4.97
C VAL A 69 4.30 3.96 -3.63
N ILE A 70 3.24 4.65 -3.20
CA ILE A 70 3.11 5.15 -1.83
C ILE A 70 2.06 4.29 -1.13
N ILE A 71 2.44 3.55 -0.10
CA ILE A 71 1.49 2.76 0.69
C ILE A 71 1.17 3.52 1.97
N ALA A 72 -0.10 3.88 2.14
CA ALA A 72 -0.59 4.49 3.37
C ALA A 72 -1.24 3.41 4.25
N THR A 73 -0.57 3.05 5.35
CA THR A 73 -0.97 1.94 6.20
C THR A 73 -1.63 2.39 7.49
N PRO A 74 -2.83 1.88 7.83
CA PRO A 74 -3.36 1.96 9.19
C PRO A 74 -2.58 1.04 10.12
N GLU A 75 -2.83 1.15 11.41
CA GLU A 75 -2.32 0.21 12.40
C GLU A 75 -3.49 -0.50 13.08
N HIS A 76 -3.55 -1.81 12.93
CA HIS A 76 -4.52 -2.69 13.56
C HIS A 76 -3.81 -3.68 14.47
N ASN A 77 -4.04 -3.59 15.77
CA ASN A 77 -3.40 -4.49 16.74
C ASN A 77 -1.87 -4.55 16.55
N HIS A 78 -1.22 -3.38 16.45
CA HIS A 78 0.23 -3.21 16.30
C HIS A 78 0.82 -3.69 14.97
N THR A 79 0.01 -3.96 13.96
CA THR A 79 0.48 -4.38 12.64
C THR A 79 -0.38 -3.77 11.53
N ILE A 80 -0.16 -4.20 10.29
CA ILE A 80 -0.96 -3.77 9.14
C ILE A 80 -2.36 -4.38 9.18
N SER A 81 -3.28 -3.86 8.39
CA SER A 81 -4.62 -4.43 8.26
C SER A 81 -4.61 -5.80 7.60
N ALA A 82 -5.59 -6.64 7.93
CA ALA A 82 -5.77 -7.94 7.28
C ALA A 82 -6.00 -7.78 5.77
N SER A 83 -6.75 -6.75 5.36
CA SER A 83 -7.01 -6.47 3.95
C SER A 83 -5.73 -6.11 3.18
N LEU A 84 -4.86 -5.28 3.74
CA LEU A 84 -3.58 -4.94 3.12
C LEU A 84 -2.66 -6.16 3.03
N LYS A 85 -2.57 -6.97 4.11
CA LYS A 85 -1.76 -8.20 4.08
C LYS A 85 -2.24 -9.15 3.00
N SER A 86 -3.55 -9.33 2.87
CA SER A 86 -4.16 -10.16 1.84
C SER A 86 -3.81 -9.69 0.41
N VAL A 87 -3.89 -8.39 0.16
CA VAL A 87 -3.50 -7.82 -1.14
C VAL A 87 -2.04 -8.09 -1.46
N LEU A 88 -1.15 -7.92 -0.48
CA LEU A 88 0.28 -8.17 -0.66
C LEU A 88 0.57 -9.66 -0.91
N GLU A 89 -0.19 -10.58 -0.29
CA GLU A 89 -0.09 -12.02 -0.59
C GLU A 89 -0.52 -12.30 -2.05
N TRP A 90 -1.64 -11.76 -2.50
CA TRP A 90 -2.07 -11.89 -3.89
C TRP A 90 -1.02 -11.40 -4.88
N LEU A 91 -0.43 -10.22 -4.61
CA LEU A 91 0.52 -9.55 -5.49
C LEU A 91 1.98 -10.02 -5.26
N SER A 92 2.17 -11.18 -4.66
CA SER A 92 3.49 -11.80 -4.46
C SER A 92 3.51 -13.32 -4.64
N TYR A 93 2.36 -13.98 -4.75
CA TYR A 93 2.28 -15.44 -4.85
C TYR A 93 2.54 -15.94 -6.28
N GLU A 94 1.80 -15.44 -7.27
CA GLU A 94 1.97 -15.82 -8.68
C GLU A 94 2.55 -14.71 -9.55
N VAL A 95 2.41 -13.47 -9.11
CA VAL A 95 2.86 -12.26 -9.82
C VAL A 95 3.68 -11.38 -8.89
N HIS A 96 4.51 -10.50 -9.45
CA HIS A 96 5.49 -9.73 -8.67
C HIS A 96 5.57 -8.26 -9.12
N PRO A 97 4.46 -7.48 -9.07
CA PRO A 97 4.47 -6.09 -9.54
C PRO A 97 5.31 -5.15 -8.66
N PHE A 98 5.63 -5.57 -7.43
CA PHE A 98 6.48 -4.80 -6.51
C PHE A 98 7.97 -5.07 -6.68
N GLU A 99 8.36 -6.08 -7.45
CA GLU A 99 9.77 -6.43 -7.58
C GLU A 99 10.62 -5.25 -8.08
N ASN A 100 11.60 -4.86 -7.28
CA ASN A 100 12.46 -3.69 -7.50
C ASN A 100 11.70 -2.35 -7.65
N LYS A 101 10.43 -2.30 -7.31
CA LYS A 101 9.60 -1.09 -7.37
C LYS A 101 9.93 -0.20 -6.17
N PRO A 102 10.23 1.10 -6.40
CA PRO A 102 10.38 2.04 -5.30
C PRO A 102 9.06 2.17 -4.52
N VAL A 103 9.14 1.98 -3.21
CA VAL A 103 7.97 2.07 -2.32
C VAL A 103 8.27 3.03 -1.18
N MET A 104 7.40 4.01 -0.99
CA MET A 104 7.37 4.87 0.19
C MET A 104 6.24 4.44 1.11
N ILE A 105 6.52 4.30 2.40
CA ILE A 105 5.53 3.99 3.42
C ILE A 105 5.16 5.26 4.17
N VAL A 106 3.86 5.51 4.30
CA VAL A 106 3.30 6.60 5.10
C VAL A 106 2.17 6.07 5.97
N GLY A 107 1.82 6.79 7.02
CA GLY A 107 0.69 6.40 7.85
C GLY A 107 0.12 7.56 8.63
N ALA A 108 -1.19 7.52 8.83
CA ALA A 108 -1.93 8.47 9.65
C ALA A 108 -2.80 7.72 10.65
N SER A 109 -2.83 8.18 11.89
CA SER A 109 -3.57 7.59 12.99
C SER A 109 -4.21 8.68 13.83
N TYR A 110 -5.33 8.36 14.45
CA TYR A 110 -5.92 9.24 15.46
C TYR A 110 -5.07 9.35 16.73
N TYR A 111 -4.20 8.35 16.96
CA TYR A 111 -3.31 8.27 18.13
C TYR A 111 -1.89 8.76 17.80
N ASP A 112 -1.13 9.09 18.83
CA ASP A 112 0.19 9.72 18.72
C ASP A 112 1.24 8.89 17.96
N GLN A 113 1.13 7.56 17.97
CA GLN A 113 2.11 6.69 17.33
C GLN A 113 2.11 6.74 15.80
N GLY A 114 1.06 7.31 15.16
CA GLY A 114 1.06 7.52 13.71
C GLY A 114 1.33 6.28 12.87
N THR A 115 0.88 5.10 13.31
CA THR A 115 1.06 3.79 12.65
C THR A 115 2.50 3.24 12.66
N SER A 116 3.32 3.63 13.63
CA SER A 116 4.75 3.28 13.67
C SER A 116 5.03 1.78 13.63
N ARG A 117 4.29 0.97 14.39
CA ARG A 117 4.48 -0.48 14.43
C ARG A 117 4.06 -1.16 13.13
N ALA A 118 2.95 -0.71 12.55
CA ALA A 118 2.48 -1.20 11.26
C ALA A 118 3.50 -0.90 10.16
N GLN A 119 4.13 0.27 10.17
CA GLN A 119 5.15 0.63 9.19
C GLN A 119 6.39 -0.25 9.28
N VAL A 120 6.84 -0.60 10.48
CA VAL A 120 7.96 -1.54 10.68
C VAL A 120 7.60 -2.92 10.11
N HIS A 121 6.41 -3.43 10.38
CA HIS A 121 5.95 -4.72 9.85
C HIS A 121 5.79 -4.69 8.33
N LEU A 122 5.24 -3.62 7.77
CA LEU A 122 5.10 -3.46 6.33
C LEU A 122 6.47 -3.46 5.63
N ARG A 123 7.46 -2.80 6.21
CA ARG A 123 8.83 -2.79 5.68
C ARG A 123 9.40 -4.21 5.58
N LYS A 124 9.19 -5.04 6.60
CA LYS A 124 9.63 -6.45 6.58
C LYS A 124 8.93 -7.26 5.49
N ILE A 125 7.63 -7.04 5.29
CA ILE A 125 6.86 -7.73 4.25
C ILE A 125 7.36 -7.33 2.86
N LEU A 126 7.60 -6.05 2.63
CA LEU A 126 8.09 -5.54 1.35
C LEU A 126 9.49 -6.02 1.02
N ASP A 127 10.31 -6.29 2.03
CA ASP A 127 11.67 -6.83 1.90
C ASP A 127 11.68 -8.36 1.69
N ALA A 128 10.57 -9.06 1.90
CA ALA A 128 10.50 -10.49 1.70
C ALA A 128 10.79 -10.88 0.24
N PRO A 129 11.49 -12.01 -0.01
CA PRO A 129 11.91 -12.41 -1.37
C PRO A 129 10.77 -12.49 -2.40
N GLY A 130 9.56 -12.86 -1.96
CA GLY A 130 8.39 -12.92 -2.85
C GLY A 130 7.84 -11.57 -3.27
N VAL A 131 8.08 -10.52 -2.48
CA VAL A 131 7.68 -9.13 -2.78
C VAL A 131 8.83 -8.35 -3.39
N ASN A 132 9.98 -8.36 -2.72
CA ASN A 132 11.25 -7.80 -3.17
C ASN A 132 11.15 -6.35 -3.67
N ALA A 133 10.41 -5.50 -2.95
CA ALA A 133 10.30 -4.08 -3.25
C ALA A 133 11.56 -3.32 -2.84
N TYR A 134 11.81 -2.20 -3.49
CA TYR A 134 12.83 -1.25 -3.04
C TYR A 134 12.16 -0.22 -2.13
N THR A 135 12.14 -0.49 -0.82
CA THR A 135 11.59 0.44 0.16
C THR A 135 12.54 1.61 0.36
N LEU A 136 12.06 2.83 0.19
CA LEU A 136 12.88 4.02 0.33
C LEU A 136 13.50 4.10 1.72
N PRO A 137 14.82 4.36 1.83
CA PRO A 137 15.47 4.53 3.12
C PRO A 137 15.05 5.84 3.79
N GLY A 138 15.20 5.93 5.07
CA GLY A 138 14.96 7.14 5.83
C GLY A 138 14.00 6.93 6.99
N ASN A 139 13.60 8.05 7.59
CA ASN A 139 12.66 8.03 8.69
C ASN A 139 11.25 7.70 8.21
N GLU A 140 10.52 7.02 9.04
CA GLU A 140 9.12 6.71 8.81
C GLU A 140 8.29 8.00 8.80
N PHE A 141 7.32 8.08 7.90
CA PHE A 141 6.38 9.19 7.89
C PHE A 141 5.20 8.85 8.79
N LEU A 142 5.18 9.44 9.98
CA LEU A 142 4.19 9.21 11.02
C LEU A 142 3.35 10.47 11.21
N LEU A 143 2.06 10.37 10.98
CA LEU A 143 1.11 11.44 11.24
C LEU A 143 0.15 11.02 12.35
N GLY A 144 0.43 11.47 13.56
CA GLY A 144 -0.41 11.29 14.74
C GLY A 144 -1.23 12.54 15.06
N LYS A 145 -1.93 12.49 16.19
CA LYS A 145 -2.72 13.62 16.71
C LYS A 145 -1.81 14.67 17.35
#